data_7a93f201cf57ca7036ca1e624d35c10e
#
_entry.id   7a93f201cf57ca7036ca1e624d35c10e
#
_cell.length_a   1.000
_cell.length_b   1.000
_cell.length_c   1.000
_cell.angle_alpha   90.00
_cell.angle_beta   90.00
_cell.angle_gamma   90.00
#
_symmetry.space_group_name_H-M   'P 1'
#
loop_
_entity.id
_entity.type
_entity.pdbx_description
1 polymer ?
#
loop_
_entity_poly.entity_id
_entity_poly.type
_entity_poly.pdbx_seq_one_letter_code
_entity_poly.pdbx_strand_id
1 'polypeptide(L)'
;VRRTNGELVAGWGNLVNRTATMIHKRFGEIPRPAELHDVDRALLDAVEAGFVDVGGLIARHRQKAALAEVMRLVGEANKYIADTEPFKLKSEEGDPARRRLSTILHTLAQVVVDLNLMLSPFLPHAANDVDRVMGGAGDVAPMPEIREVDELDPEVLPEAFAGRTGYPIITGDYTAAPAWGRREVVVGTPVAKPSPVFVKLDESIVDEELSRYADQLPCR
;
A
#
# COMPACT_ATOMS: atom_id res chain seq x y z
N VAL A 1 3.19 -13.15 12.89
CA VAL A 1 3.74 -12.01 13.68
C VAL A 1 5.02 -11.47 13.04
N ARG A 2 6.14 -12.26 12.98
CA ARG A 2 7.46 -11.77 12.55
C ARG A 2 7.46 -11.11 11.17
N ARG A 3 6.85 -11.71 10.14
CA ARG A 3 6.79 -11.13 8.79
C ARG A 3 5.92 -9.87 8.75
N THR A 4 4.77 -9.88 9.42
CA THR A 4 3.90 -8.71 9.52
C THR A 4 4.65 -7.54 10.15
N ASN A 5 5.27 -7.77 11.30
CA ASN A 5 5.99 -6.73 12.03
C ASN A 5 7.25 -6.24 11.29
N GLY A 6 7.99 -7.16 10.64
CA GLY A 6 9.24 -6.81 9.94
C GLY A 6 9.00 -6.21 8.55
N GLU A 7 8.12 -6.80 7.75
CA GLU A 7 7.91 -6.38 6.37
C GLU A 7 6.84 -5.29 6.25
N LEU A 8 5.63 -5.52 6.82
CA LEU A 8 4.55 -4.56 6.67
C LEU A 8 4.69 -3.36 7.62
N VAL A 9 4.93 -3.59 8.91
CA VAL A 9 5.00 -2.47 9.89
C VAL A 9 6.32 -1.72 9.74
N ALA A 10 7.47 -2.41 9.89
CA ALA A 10 8.78 -1.78 9.89
C ALA A 10 9.31 -1.45 8.48
N GLY A 11 8.86 -2.16 7.44
CA GLY A 11 9.20 -1.89 6.05
C GLY A 11 8.25 -0.87 5.42
N TRP A 12 7.10 -1.34 4.94
CA TRP A 12 6.15 -0.54 4.16
C TRP A 12 5.48 0.56 4.99
N GLY A 13 4.89 0.22 6.12
CA GLY A 13 4.18 1.20 6.99
C GLY A 13 5.11 2.31 7.47
N ASN A 14 6.36 1.98 7.80
CA ASN A 14 7.37 2.97 8.19
C ASN A 14 7.75 3.89 7.03
N LEU A 15 7.91 3.36 5.81
CA LEU A 15 8.19 4.16 4.60
C LEU A 15 7.08 5.20 4.39
N VAL A 16 5.82 4.76 4.36
CA VAL A 16 4.64 5.64 4.20
C VAL A 16 4.60 6.70 5.29
N ASN A 17 4.67 6.27 6.56
CA ASN A 17 4.53 7.17 7.70
C ASN A 17 5.67 8.22 7.75
N ARG A 18 6.91 7.83 7.49
CA ARG A 18 8.06 8.76 7.45
C ARG A 18 7.92 9.76 6.31
N THR A 19 7.60 9.29 5.10
CA THR A 19 7.42 10.14 3.92
C THR A 19 6.30 11.16 4.15
N ALA A 20 5.10 10.70 4.49
CA ALA A 20 3.96 11.57 4.72
C ALA A 20 4.19 12.54 5.88
N THR A 21 4.82 12.09 6.98
CA THR A 21 5.17 12.97 8.12
C THR A 21 6.13 14.08 7.71
N MET A 22 7.16 13.77 6.92
CA MET A 22 8.11 14.77 6.47
C MET A 22 7.46 15.77 5.51
N ILE A 23 6.67 15.31 4.56
CA ILE A 23 5.91 16.17 3.64
C ILE A 23 4.96 17.07 4.42
N HIS A 24 4.10 16.48 5.26
CA HIS A 24 3.12 17.22 6.06
C HIS A 24 3.77 18.31 6.93
N LYS A 25 4.86 17.98 7.65
CA LYS A 25 5.53 18.94 8.56
C LYS A 25 6.32 20.01 7.85
N ARG A 26 6.89 19.73 6.67
CA ARG A 26 7.82 20.63 5.99
C ARG A 26 7.18 21.48 4.90
N PHE A 27 6.15 20.94 4.25
CA PHE A 27 5.50 21.56 3.08
C PHE A 27 3.96 21.61 3.21
N GLY A 28 3.34 20.69 3.93
CA GLY A 28 1.88 20.54 4.02
C GLY A 28 1.25 19.86 2.81
N GLU A 29 1.98 19.86 1.68
CA GLU A 29 1.54 19.38 0.37
C GLU A 29 2.70 18.70 -0.36
N ILE A 30 2.42 17.98 -1.43
CA ILE A 30 3.45 17.38 -2.30
C ILE A 30 4.28 18.51 -2.92
N PRO A 31 5.57 18.64 -2.56
CA PRO A 31 6.39 19.76 -3.01
C PRO A 31 6.77 19.64 -4.48
N ARG A 32 6.97 20.78 -5.13
CA ARG A 32 7.56 20.82 -6.48
C ARG A 32 9.02 20.38 -6.41
N PRO A 33 9.45 19.40 -7.22
CA PRO A 33 10.85 19.01 -7.28
C PRO A 33 11.67 20.12 -7.93
N ALA A 34 12.91 20.26 -7.50
CA ALA A 34 13.94 21.00 -8.22
C ALA A 34 14.68 20.05 -9.19
N GLU A 35 15.98 20.12 -9.25
CA GLU A 35 16.77 19.20 -10.08
C GLU A 35 16.84 17.80 -9.45
N LEU A 36 16.54 16.77 -10.25
CA LEU A 36 16.74 15.38 -9.88
C LEU A 36 18.23 15.02 -9.98
N HIS A 37 18.75 14.41 -8.92
CA HIS A 37 20.07 13.78 -8.95
C HIS A 37 19.99 12.35 -9.50
N ASP A 38 21.13 11.73 -9.81
CA ASP A 38 21.17 10.37 -10.35
C ASP A 38 20.57 9.33 -9.40
N VAL A 39 20.74 9.52 -8.09
CA VAL A 39 20.14 8.64 -7.07
C VAL A 39 18.61 8.72 -7.05
N ASP A 40 18.04 9.89 -7.38
CA ASP A 40 16.58 10.06 -7.44
C ASP A 40 16.03 9.37 -8.68
N ARG A 41 16.69 9.58 -9.83
CA ARG A 41 16.35 8.93 -11.11
C ARG A 41 16.44 7.42 -10.98
N ALA A 42 17.55 6.91 -10.43
CA ALA A 42 17.76 5.48 -10.26
C ALA A 42 16.65 4.80 -9.44
N LEU A 43 16.16 5.45 -8.37
CA LEU A 43 15.06 4.92 -7.58
C LEU A 43 13.74 4.97 -8.36
N LEU A 44 13.44 6.10 -9.04
CA LEU A 44 12.22 6.24 -9.85
C LEU A 44 12.18 5.22 -10.98
N ASP A 45 13.30 5.02 -11.70
CA ASP A 45 13.42 4.06 -12.80
C ASP A 45 13.26 2.62 -12.31
N ALA A 46 13.86 2.28 -11.17
CA ALA A 46 13.73 0.95 -10.57
C ALA A 46 12.27 0.64 -10.18
N VAL A 47 11.57 1.61 -9.61
CA VAL A 47 10.16 1.44 -9.23
C VAL A 47 9.27 1.39 -10.47
N GLU A 48 9.54 2.18 -11.49
CA GLU A 48 8.80 2.13 -12.76
C GLU A 48 8.94 0.77 -13.46
N ALA A 49 10.17 0.25 -13.55
CA ALA A 49 10.43 -1.09 -14.08
C ALA A 49 9.68 -2.17 -13.27
N GLY A 50 9.52 -1.96 -11.97
CA GLY A 50 8.77 -2.85 -11.08
C GLY A 50 7.33 -3.12 -11.51
N PHE A 51 6.66 -2.19 -12.21
CA PHE A 51 5.31 -2.44 -12.73
C PHE A 51 5.30 -3.57 -13.76
N VAL A 52 6.31 -3.65 -14.63
CA VAL A 52 6.43 -4.72 -15.62
C VAL A 52 6.70 -6.06 -14.93
N ASP A 53 7.65 -6.08 -13.99
CA ASP A 53 8.07 -7.29 -13.30
C ASP A 53 6.95 -7.85 -12.41
N VAL A 54 6.38 -7.01 -11.54
CA VAL A 54 5.29 -7.38 -10.63
C VAL A 54 4.04 -7.79 -11.41
N GLY A 55 3.63 -7.01 -12.40
CA GLY A 55 2.48 -7.31 -13.26
C GLY A 55 2.66 -8.64 -13.99
N GLY A 56 3.85 -8.88 -14.56
CA GLY A 56 4.19 -10.14 -15.20
C GLY A 56 4.19 -11.34 -14.24
N LEU A 57 4.56 -11.15 -12.99
CA LEU A 57 4.49 -12.21 -11.96
C LEU A 57 3.03 -12.49 -11.55
N ILE A 58 2.21 -11.46 -11.38
CA ILE A 58 0.78 -11.60 -11.07
C ILE A 58 0.07 -12.34 -12.21
N ALA A 59 0.30 -11.93 -13.46
CA ALA A 59 -0.29 -12.56 -14.64
C ALA A 59 0.05 -14.07 -14.78
N ARG A 60 1.20 -14.48 -14.23
CA ARG A 60 1.63 -15.89 -14.16
C ARG A 60 1.24 -16.59 -12.86
N HIS A 61 0.34 -16.01 -12.06
CA HIS A 61 -0.12 -16.53 -10.77
C HIS A 61 1.02 -16.75 -9.73
N ARG A 62 2.12 -15.98 -9.84
CA ARG A 62 3.26 -16.05 -8.93
C ARG A 62 3.20 -15.00 -7.82
N GLN A 63 2.08 -14.94 -7.09
CA GLN A 63 1.77 -13.92 -6.08
C GLN A 63 2.87 -13.74 -5.02
N LYS A 64 3.44 -14.86 -4.53
CA LYS A 64 4.53 -14.79 -3.54
C LYS A 64 5.76 -14.08 -4.09
N ALA A 65 6.12 -14.33 -5.35
CA ALA A 65 7.26 -13.69 -6.01
C ALA A 65 6.95 -12.22 -6.31
N ALA A 66 5.72 -11.92 -6.75
CA ALA A 66 5.27 -10.54 -6.97
C ALA A 66 5.37 -9.70 -5.70
N LEU A 67 4.83 -10.21 -4.58
CA LEU A 67 4.92 -9.52 -3.29
C LEU A 67 6.38 -9.37 -2.82
N ALA A 68 7.23 -10.37 -3.02
CA ALA A 68 8.65 -10.29 -2.66
C ALA A 68 9.37 -9.20 -3.47
N GLU A 69 9.03 -9.02 -4.75
CA GLU A 69 9.61 -7.97 -5.58
C GLU A 69 9.16 -6.57 -5.12
N VAL A 70 7.87 -6.38 -4.81
CA VAL A 70 7.42 -5.11 -4.24
C VAL A 70 8.13 -4.80 -2.92
N MET A 71 8.30 -5.80 -2.03
CA MET A 71 9.00 -5.59 -0.76
C MET A 71 10.50 -5.33 -0.95
N ARG A 72 11.12 -5.82 -2.02
CA ARG A 72 12.49 -5.44 -2.41
C ARG A 72 12.56 -3.95 -2.75
N LEU A 73 11.62 -3.46 -3.56
CA LEU A 73 11.53 -2.03 -3.92
C LEU A 73 11.24 -1.14 -2.70
N VAL A 74 10.41 -1.60 -1.76
CA VAL A 74 10.23 -0.93 -0.45
C VAL A 74 11.57 -0.82 0.29
N GLY A 75 12.39 -1.86 0.24
CA GLY A 75 13.75 -1.84 0.81
C GLY A 75 14.65 -0.78 0.17
N GLU A 76 14.64 -0.67 -1.17
CA GLU A 76 15.39 0.35 -1.90
C GLU A 76 14.94 1.78 -1.53
N ALA A 77 13.63 2.00 -1.38
CA ALA A 77 13.10 3.29 -0.95
C ALA A 77 13.49 3.65 0.49
N ASN A 78 13.48 2.68 1.40
CA ASN A 78 13.97 2.90 2.77
C ASN A 78 15.47 3.18 2.81
N LYS A 79 16.27 2.49 1.97
CA LYS A 79 17.70 2.76 1.79
C LYS A 79 17.92 4.19 1.25
N TYR A 80 17.16 4.60 0.26
CA TYR A 80 17.23 5.97 -0.27
C TYR A 80 16.99 7.03 0.82
N ILE A 81 16.01 6.82 1.73
CA ILE A 81 15.83 7.72 2.89
C ILE A 81 17.06 7.71 3.82
N ALA A 82 17.68 6.55 4.02
CA ALA A 82 18.87 6.47 4.87
C ALA A 82 20.08 7.17 4.23
N ASP A 83 20.26 7.01 2.93
CA ASP A 83 21.39 7.56 2.20
C ASP A 83 21.26 9.08 1.97
N THR A 84 20.05 9.58 1.73
CA THR A 84 19.79 11.02 1.47
C THR A 84 19.53 11.83 2.73
N GLU A 85 19.24 11.19 3.85
CA GLU A 85 19.03 11.78 5.18
C GLU A 85 18.15 13.06 5.19
N PRO A 86 16.95 13.05 4.57
CA PRO A 86 16.11 14.24 4.41
C PRO A 86 15.74 14.91 5.74
N PHE A 87 15.73 14.14 6.83
CA PHE A 87 15.46 14.64 8.18
C PHE A 87 16.57 15.56 8.74
N LYS A 88 17.81 15.48 8.20
CA LYS A 88 18.94 16.34 8.58
C LYS A 88 18.96 17.66 7.79
N LEU A 89 18.26 17.74 6.66
CA LEU A 89 18.25 18.96 5.85
C LEU A 89 17.45 20.07 6.56
N LYS A 90 18.16 21.13 6.96
CA LYS A 90 17.52 22.35 7.50
C LYS A 90 16.90 23.11 6.34
N SER A 91 15.67 23.58 6.51
CA SER A 91 14.91 24.19 5.42
C SER A 91 14.48 25.59 5.78
N GLU A 92 15.29 26.60 5.40
CA GLU A 92 14.82 27.97 5.27
C GLU A 92 14.38 28.24 3.83
N GLU A 93 13.47 29.19 3.64
CA GLU A 93 12.95 29.51 2.32
C GLU A 93 14.06 30.10 1.45
N GLY A 94 14.21 29.59 0.21
CA GLY A 94 15.28 30.00 -0.71
C GLY A 94 16.60 29.22 -0.59
N ASP A 95 16.78 28.40 0.44
CA ASP A 95 18.01 27.61 0.67
C ASP A 95 18.14 26.47 -0.39
N PRO A 96 19.36 26.21 -0.92
CA PRO A 96 19.67 25.01 -1.69
C PRO A 96 19.26 23.71 -0.99
N ALA A 97 19.41 23.65 0.35
CA ALA A 97 18.96 22.50 1.15
C ALA A 97 17.45 22.29 1.07
N ARG A 98 16.64 23.37 1.04
CA ARG A 98 15.19 23.27 0.87
C ARG A 98 14.83 22.75 -0.53
N ARG A 99 15.52 23.21 -1.58
CA ARG A 99 15.33 22.69 -2.94
C ARG A 99 15.68 21.20 -3.04
N ARG A 100 16.78 20.77 -2.39
CA ARG A 100 17.15 19.35 -2.35
C ARG A 100 16.10 18.54 -1.58
N LEU A 101 15.64 19.04 -0.42
CA LEU A 101 14.60 18.41 0.37
C LEU A 101 13.29 18.28 -0.41
N SER A 102 12.88 19.31 -1.15
CA SER A 102 11.66 19.22 -1.97
C SER A 102 11.76 18.14 -3.05
N THR A 103 12.93 18.00 -3.70
CA THR A 103 13.17 16.94 -4.68
C THR A 103 13.11 15.55 -4.05
N ILE A 104 13.79 15.34 -2.90
CA ILE A 104 13.77 14.06 -2.19
C ILE A 104 12.34 13.68 -1.80
N LEU A 105 11.58 14.62 -1.22
CA LEU A 105 10.23 14.33 -0.76
C LEU A 105 9.23 14.14 -1.90
N HIS A 106 9.41 14.83 -3.03
CA HIS A 106 8.63 14.57 -4.25
C HIS A 106 8.92 13.16 -4.79
N THR A 107 10.20 12.79 -4.90
CA THR A 107 10.62 11.44 -5.31
C THR A 107 10.00 10.37 -4.42
N LEU A 108 10.07 10.54 -3.10
CA LEU A 108 9.48 9.61 -2.15
C LEU A 108 7.94 9.57 -2.25
N ALA A 109 7.27 10.70 -2.49
CA ALA A 109 5.83 10.72 -2.71
C ALA A 109 5.44 9.89 -3.94
N GLN A 110 6.16 10.06 -5.06
CA GLN A 110 5.95 9.26 -6.27
C GLN A 110 6.17 7.77 -6.00
N VAL A 111 7.27 7.42 -5.35
CA VAL A 111 7.59 6.03 -5.01
C VAL A 111 6.54 5.40 -4.09
N VAL A 112 6.05 6.13 -3.09
CA VAL A 112 4.98 5.63 -2.20
C VAL A 112 3.70 5.38 -2.98
N VAL A 113 3.29 6.27 -3.87
CA VAL A 113 2.09 6.08 -4.70
C VAL A 113 2.25 4.89 -5.65
N ASP A 114 3.40 4.74 -6.31
CA ASP A 114 3.67 3.63 -7.22
C ASP A 114 3.69 2.28 -6.50
N LEU A 115 4.40 2.18 -5.36
CA LEU A 115 4.43 0.97 -4.53
C LEU A 115 3.05 0.63 -3.95
N ASN A 116 2.26 1.64 -3.60
CA ASN A 116 0.89 1.46 -3.13
C ASN A 116 0.00 0.82 -4.20
N LEU A 117 0.14 1.26 -5.46
CA LEU A 117 -0.55 0.65 -6.61
C LEU A 117 -0.13 -0.82 -6.79
N MET A 118 1.16 -1.13 -6.70
CA MET A 118 1.66 -2.51 -6.79
C MET A 118 1.18 -3.40 -5.63
N LEU A 119 0.98 -2.83 -4.44
CA LEU A 119 0.47 -3.55 -3.26
C LEU A 119 -1.05 -3.68 -3.24
N SER A 120 -1.79 -2.88 -4.00
CA SER A 120 -3.25 -2.83 -3.96
C SER A 120 -3.93 -4.20 -4.20
N PRO A 121 -3.43 -5.10 -5.08
CA PRO A 121 -4.01 -6.43 -5.23
C PRO A 121 -3.84 -7.34 -4.01
N PHE A 122 -2.91 -7.02 -3.12
CA PHE A 122 -2.59 -7.81 -1.92
C PHE A 122 -3.16 -7.19 -0.65
N LEU A 123 -3.24 -5.87 -0.60
CA LEU A 123 -3.59 -5.08 0.59
C LEU A 123 -4.59 -3.97 0.24
N PRO A 124 -5.77 -4.29 -0.31
CA PRO A 124 -6.70 -3.30 -0.88
C PRO A 124 -7.15 -2.24 0.14
N HIS A 125 -7.48 -2.64 1.36
CA HIS A 125 -7.88 -1.69 2.41
C HIS A 125 -6.76 -0.72 2.77
N ALA A 126 -5.56 -1.25 3.03
CA ALA A 126 -4.41 -0.44 3.36
C ALA A 126 -3.99 0.46 2.19
N ALA A 127 -4.14 -0.01 0.94
CA ALA A 127 -3.86 0.80 -0.24
C ALA A 127 -4.79 2.01 -0.34
N ASN A 128 -6.07 1.85 -0.05
CA ASN A 128 -7.03 2.96 -0.01
C ASN A 128 -6.71 3.95 1.12
N ASP A 129 -6.27 3.47 2.29
CA ASP A 129 -5.87 4.33 3.40
C ASP A 129 -4.59 5.12 3.09
N VAL A 130 -3.58 4.49 2.47
CA VAL A 130 -2.36 5.17 2.02
C VAL A 130 -2.69 6.22 0.95
N ASP A 131 -3.58 5.91 0.01
CA ASP A 131 -4.01 6.86 -1.01
C ASP A 131 -4.63 8.11 -0.39
N ARG A 132 -5.52 7.97 0.62
CA ARG A 132 -6.10 9.11 1.36
C ARG A 132 -5.03 9.94 2.06
N VAL A 133 -4.05 9.30 2.68
CA VAL A 133 -2.93 10.00 3.33
C VAL A 133 -2.14 10.82 2.32
N MET A 134 -1.95 10.29 1.11
CA MET A 134 -1.23 10.96 0.02
C MET A 134 -2.10 11.96 -0.78
N GLY A 135 -3.33 12.21 -0.35
CA GLY A 135 -4.24 13.20 -0.91
C GLY A 135 -5.16 12.68 -2.02
N GLY A 136 -5.24 11.37 -2.20
CA GLY A 136 -6.20 10.72 -3.10
C GLY A 136 -7.57 10.50 -2.48
N ALA A 137 -8.50 9.97 -3.27
CA ALA A 137 -9.88 9.69 -2.84
C ALA A 137 -10.01 8.42 -1.98
N GLY A 138 -9.01 7.54 -2.01
CA GLY A 138 -9.03 6.25 -1.32
C GLY A 138 -9.80 5.17 -2.09
N ASP A 139 -9.71 5.21 -3.39
CA ASP A 139 -10.38 4.31 -4.34
C ASP A 139 -9.41 3.57 -5.29
N VAL A 140 -8.15 3.49 -4.89
CA VAL A 140 -7.08 2.82 -5.66
C VAL A 140 -7.38 1.34 -5.88
N ALA A 141 -7.97 0.70 -4.87
CA ALA A 141 -8.40 -0.69 -4.93
C ALA A 141 -9.91 -0.74 -4.76
N PRO A 142 -10.68 -0.99 -5.84
CA PRO A 142 -12.12 -1.17 -5.73
C PRO A 142 -12.42 -2.36 -4.82
N MET A 143 -13.29 -2.14 -3.83
CA MET A 143 -13.70 -3.18 -2.91
C MET A 143 -14.83 -4.00 -3.54
N PRO A 144 -14.87 -5.33 -3.33
CA PRO A 144 -15.95 -6.15 -3.84
C PRO A 144 -17.28 -5.75 -3.18
N GLU A 145 -18.30 -5.56 -3.99
CA GLU A 145 -19.67 -5.47 -3.51
C GLU A 145 -20.17 -6.89 -3.24
N ILE A 146 -20.71 -7.10 -2.03
CA ILE A 146 -21.31 -8.38 -1.64
C ILE A 146 -22.80 -8.16 -1.49
N ARG A 147 -23.60 -8.96 -2.20
CA ARG A 147 -25.06 -9.00 -2.07
C ARG A 147 -25.49 -10.39 -1.67
N GLU A 148 -26.50 -10.48 -0.82
CA GLU A 148 -27.22 -11.72 -0.61
C GLU A 148 -28.25 -11.89 -1.72
N VAL A 149 -28.26 -13.06 -2.33
CA VAL A 149 -29.26 -13.46 -3.33
C VAL A 149 -29.96 -14.71 -2.85
N ASP A 150 -31.26 -14.77 -3.10
CA ASP A 150 -32.05 -15.95 -2.82
C ASP A 150 -31.73 -17.04 -3.85
N GLU A 151 -31.38 -18.24 -3.41
CA GLU A 151 -31.27 -19.39 -4.27
C GLU A 151 -32.65 -20.01 -4.49
N LEU A 152 -33.02 -20.11 -5.74
CA LEU A 152 -34.33 -20.66 -6.12
C LEU A 152 -34.29 -22.19 -6.24
N ASP A 153 -33.11 -22.80 -6.32
CA ASP A 153 -32.94 -24.25 -6.40
C ASP A 153 -32.12 -24.77 -5.21
N PRO A 154 -32.79 -25.38 -4.22
CA PRO A 154 -32.12 -25.93 -3.03
C PRO A 154 -31.10 -27.04 -3.35
N GLU A 155 -31.21 -27.71 -4.52
CA GLU A 155 -30.28 -28.77 -4.93
C GLU A 155 -28.91 -28.20 -5.37
N VAL A 156 -28.86 -26.92 -5.70
CA VAL A 156 -27.63 -26.23 -6.12
C VAL A 156 -26.87 -25.67 -4.93
N LEU A 157 -27.54 -25.45 -3.78
CA LEU A 157 -26.90 -24.92 -2.58
C LEU A 157 -25.89 -25.91 -2.00
N PRO A 158 -24.63 -25.51 -1.80
CA PRO A 158 -23.68 -26.32 -1.04
C PRO A 158 -24.22 -26.62 0.36
N GLU A 159 -23.92 -27.81 0.90
CA GLU A 159 -24.36 -28.26 2.22
C GLU A 159 -24.02 -27.25 3.34
N ALA A 160 -22.90 -26.50 3.18
CA ALA A 160 -22.49 -25.44 4.10
C ALA A 160 -23.52 -24.28 4.21
N PHE A 161 -24.44 -24.15 3.26
CA PHE A 161 -25.51 -23.14 3.24
C PHE A 161 -26.90 -23.72 3.49
N ALA A 162 -26.97 -25.02 3.83
CA ALA A 162 -28.24 -25.68 4.13
C ALA A 162 -28.99 -24.94 5.24
N GLY A 163 -30.26 -24.62 4.99
CA GLY A 163 -31.11 -23.87 5.92
C GLY A 163 -30.98 -22.34 5.85
N ARG A 164 -30.19 -21.79 4.94
CA ARG A 164 -30.19 -20.36 4.65
C ARG A 164 -31.17 -20.06 3.51
N THR A 165 -31.77 -18.86 3.56
CA THR A 165 -32.69 -18.39 2.51
C THR A 165 -31.96 -17.66 1.39
N GLY A 166 -30.67 -17.35 1.58
CA GLY A 166 -29.83 -16.70 0.60
C GLY A 166 -28.35 -17.01 0.81
N TYR A 167 -27.54 -16.70 -0.18
CA TYR A 167 -26.09 -16.82 -0.12
C TYR A 167 -25.41 -15.56 -0.67
N PRO A 168 -24.21 -15.20 -0.16
CA PRO A 168 -23.50 -14.03 -0.61
C PRO A 168 -22.84 -14.28 -1.97
N ILE A 169 -23.08 -13.38 -2.91
CA ILE A 169 -22.36 -13.32 -4.18
C ILE A 169 -21.56 -12.01 -4.28
N ILE A 170 -20.44 -12.08 -4.97
CA ILE A 170 -19.68 -10.89 -5.31
C ILE A 170 -20.33 -10.28 -6.53
N THR A 171 -20.80 -9.02 -6.37
CA THR A 171 -21.35 -8.20 -7.45
C THR A 171 -20.51 -6.95 -7.62
N GLY A 172 -20.55 -6.35 -8.78
CA GLY A 172 -19.83 -5.13 -9.11
C GLY A 172 -19.47 -5.10 -10.58
N ASP A 173 -19.23 -3.91 -11.11
CA ASP A 173 -18.73 -3.77 -12.47
C ASP A 173 -17.20 -3.91 -12.48
N TYR A 174 -16.72 -5.11 -12.76
CA TYR A 174 -15.30 -5.41 -12.94
C TYR A 174 -14.84 -5.28 -14.40
N THR A 175 -15.69 -4.73 -15.27
CA THR A 175 -15.35 -4.53 -16.69
C THR A 175 -14.50 -3.29 -16.92
N ALA A 176 -14.52 -2.34 -16.02
CA ALA A 176 -13.61 -1.19 -16.03
C ALA A 176 -12.19 -1.69 -15.70
N ALA A 177 -11.38 -1.88 -16.75
CA ALA A 177 -9.99 -2.28 -16.56
C ALA A 177 -9.21 -1.16 -15.87
N PRO A 178 -8.80 -1.32 -14.60
CA PRO A 178 -7.91 -0.36 -13.96
C PRO A 178 -6.58 -0.36 -14.71
N ALA A 179 -6.00 0.82 -14.91
CA ALA A 179 -4.69 0.93 -15.52
C ALA A 179 -3.62 0.40 -14.56
N TRP A 180 -2.87 -0.63 -15.00
CA TRP A 180 -1.70 -1.10 -14.29
C TRP A 180 -0.47 -0.31 -14.77
N GLY A 181 -0.04 0.65 -13.99
CA GLY A 181 1.09 1.50 -14.32
C GLY A 181 1.25 2.65 -13.34
N ARG A 182 2.30 3.43 -13.54
CA ARG A 182 2.57 4.63 -12.75
C ARG A 182 1.40 5.62 -12.80
N ARG A 183 1.09 6.21 -11.66
CA ARG A 183 0.21 7.38 -11.53
C ARG A 183 1.05 8.54 -10.99
N GLU A 184 1.25 9.56 -11.80
CA GLU A 184 2.03 10.72 -11.39
C GLU A 184 1.37 11.45 -10.21
N VAL A 185 2.19 11.82 -9.22
CA VAL A 185 1.75 12.65 -8.12
C VAL A 185 1.58 14.11 -8.58
N VAL A 186 0.52 14.75 -8.13
CA VAL A 186 0.23 16.14 -8.46
C VAL A 186 0.88 17.06 -7.43
N VAL A 187 1.75 17.95 -7.89
CA VAL A 187 2.37 18.99 -7.05
C VAL A 187 1.28 19.88 -6.44
N GLY A 188 1.41 20.18 -5.15
CA GLY A 188 0.43 20.99 -4.42
C GLY A 188 -0.72 20.16 -3.82
N THR A 189 -0.75 18.84 -4.05
CA THR A 189 -1.74 17.97 -3.38
C THR A 189 -1.50 17.96 -1.87
N PRO A 190 -2.49 18.33 -1.03
CA PRO A 190 -2.35 18.30 0.42
C PRO A 190 -2.08 16.89 0.93
N VAL A 191 -1.08 16.73 1.80
CA VAL A 191 -0.78 15.45 2.45
C VAL A 191 -1.29 15.49 3.88
N ALA A 192 -2.16 14.56 4.22
CA ALA A 192 -2.76 14.49 5.55
C ALA A 192 -1.72 14.15 6.62
N LYS A 193 -2.01 14.53 7.88
CA LYS A 193 -1.21 14.03 9.00
C LYS A 193 -1.35 12.52 9.06
N PRO A 194 -0.26 11.75 8.88
CA PRO A 194 -0.35 10.31 8.83
C PRO A 194 -0.70 9.72 10.20
N SER A 195 -1.50 8.65 10.17
CA SER A 195 -1.63 7.67 11.24
C SER A 195 -0.95 6.37 10.80
N PRO A 196 -0.52 5.51 11.74
CA PRO A 196 0.06 4.23 11.38
C PRO A 196 -0.91 3.39 10.54
N VAL A 197 -0.48 3.02 9.32
CA VAL A 197 -1.28 2.14 8.42
C VAL A 197 -1.37 0.72 8.98
N PHE A 198 -0.33 0.30 9.68
CA PHE A 198 -0.27 -1.03 10.32
C PHE A 198 0.12 -0.89 11.79
N VAL A 199 -0.52 -1.70 12.62
CA VAL A 199 -0.21 -1.81 14.04
C VAL A 199 0.70 -3.02 14.26
N LYS A 200 1.71 -2.85 15.11
CA LYS A 200 2.58 -3.96 15.51
C LYS A 200 1.75 -5.01 16.27
N LEU A 201 1.86 -6.25 15.82
CA LEU A 201 1.22 -7.38 16.47
C LEU A 201 2.06 -7.86 17.66
N ASP A 202 1.40 -8.09 18.80
CA ASP A 202 2.01 -8.80 19.93
C ASP A 202 2.06 -10.30 19.63
N GLU A 203 3.02 -11.01 20.22
CA GLU A 203 3.12 -12.46 20.05
C GLU A 203 1.94 -13.22 20.68
N SER A 204 1.31 -12.66 21.73
CA SER A 204 0.13 -13.21 22.37
C SER A 204 -1.06 -13.43 21.41
N ILE A 205 -1.12 -12.67 20.31
CA ILE A 205 -2.20 -12.81 19.32
C ILE A 205 -2.27 -14.21 18.72
N VAL A 206 -1.16 -14.96 18.72
CA VAL A 206 -1.13 -16.34 18.22
C VAL A 206 -1.96 -17.24 19.14
N ASP A 207 -1.77 -17.10 20.45
CA ASP A 207 -2.46 -17.90 21.45
C ASP A 207 -3.95 -17.53 21.51
N GLU A 208 -4.27 -16.23 21.35
CA GLU A 208 -5.64 -15.74 21.29
C GLU A 208 -6.40 -16.31 20.09
N GLU A 209 -5.78 -16.31 18.90
CA GLU A 209 -6.39 -16.86 17.69
C GLU A 209 -6.50 -18.39 17.74
N LEU A 210 -5.51 -19.08 18.30
CA LEU A 210 -5.58 -20.54 18.48
C LEU A 210 -6.71 -20.91 19.43
N SER A 211 -6.90 -20.16 20.52
CA SER A 211 -8.02 -20.37 21.46
C SER A 211 -9.37 -20.15 20.79
N ARG A 212 -9.50 -19.09 19.99
CA ARG A 212 -10.72 -18.81 19.22
C ARG A 212 -11.05 -19.93 18.23
N TYR A 213 -10.03 -20.52 17.57
CA TYR A 213 -10.23 -21.67 16.68
C TYR A 213 -10.66 -22.93 17.41
N ALA A 214 -10.08 -23.18 18.59
CA ALA A 214 -10.45 -24.35 19.42
C ALA A 214 -11.92 -24.30 19.85
N ASP A 215 -12.43 -23.11 20.19
CA ASP A 215 -13.83 -22.91 20.59
C ASP A 215 -14.83 -23.05 19.41
N GLN A 216 -14.35 -22.90 18.14
CA GLN A 216 -15.20 -23.01 16.95
C GLN A 216 -15.23 -24.41 16.33
N LEU A 217 -14.32 -25.30 16.75
CA LEU A 217 -14.35 -26.69 16.28
C LEU A 217 -15.46 -27.45 17.03
N PRO A 218 -16.46 -28.04 16.33
CA PRO A 218 -17.41 -28.89 16.96
C PRO A 218 -16.69 -30.07 17.63
N CYS A 219 -16.97 -30.31 18.88
CA CYS A 219 -16.50 -31.52 19.58
C CYS A 219 -16.85 -32.74 18.73
N ARG A 220 -15.81 -33.45 18.24
CA ARG A 220 -16.00 -34.75 17.56
C ARG A 220 -16.38 -35.81 18.54
#